data_26cc3a6cb39bba86d5ceddfabb7b518e
#
_entry.id   26cc3a6cb39bba86d5ceddfabb7b518e
#
_cell.length_a   1.000
_cell.length_b   1.000
_cell.length_c   1.000
_cell.angle_alpha   90.00
_cell.angle_beta   90.00
_cell.angle_gamma   90.00
#
_symmetry.space_group_name_H-M   'P 1'
#
loop_
_entity.id
_entity.type
_entity.pdbx_description
1 polymer ?
#
loop_
_entity_poly.entity_id
_entity_poly.type
_entity_poly.pdbx_seq_one_letter_code
_entity_poly.pdbx_strand_id
1 'polypeptide(L)'
;FGQWEQRQQNPNVVVSSEQGAGFIEVKLASNAQGHFVASGQINGEPVEFMLDTGATDVAIPADLAKRLKLEEGFGVTLSTANGLSQGYRTKIARLQLGDIVLRDVRALVAPGLHGDQVLLGMSALNKLEFTQRGGTMLLRQTTNR
;
A
#
# COMPACT_ATOMS: atom_id res chain seq x y z
N PHE A 1 -10.07 17.38 16.54
CA PHE A 1 -11.12 16.38 16.37
C PHE A 1 -10.78 15.41 15.25
N GLY A 2 -10.79 15.85 14.00
CA GLY A 2 -10.43 14.99 12.88
C GLY A 2 -8.99 14.54 12.88
N GLN A 3 -8.09 15.38 13.35
CA GLN A 3 -6.67 15.03 13.43
C GLN A 3 -6.41 13.94 14.46
N TRP A 4 -7.15 13.92 15.56
CA TRP A 4 -7.01 12.89 16.57
C TRP A 4 -7.46 11.53 16.05
N GLU A 5 -8.58 11.46 15.35
CA GLU A 5 -9.07 10.23 14.72
C GLU A 5 -8.10 9.73 13.67
N GLN A 6 -7.54 10.63 12.85
CA GLN A 6 -6.58 10.28 11.83
C GLN A 6 -5.32 9.66 12.43
N ARG A 7 -4.83 10.20 13.55
CA ARG A 7 -3.66 9.66 14.24
C ARG A 7 -3.91 8.27 14.79
N GLN A 8 -5.13 7.98 15.25
CA GLN A 8 -5.46 6.64 15.74
C GLN A 8 -5.51 5.61 14.62
N GLN A 9 -6.03 6.00 13.45
CA GLN A 9 -6.17 5.10 12.31
C GLN A 9 -4.88 5.00 11.52
N ASN A 10 -4.14 6.10 11.40
CA ASN A 10 -2.91 6.16 10.65
C ASN A 10 -1.82 6.87 11.46
N PRO A 11 -1.09 6.13 12.32
CA PRO A 11 0.00 6.72 13.08
C PRO A 11 1.19 7.11 12.21
N ASN A 12 1.21 6.72 10.94
CA ASN A 12 2.31 6.98 10.00
C ASN A 12 1.89 7.95 8.90
N VAL A 13 1.22 9.04 9.30
CA VAL A 13 0.92 10.14 8.37
C VAL A 13 2.23 10.74 7.85
N VAL A 14 3.21 10.90 8.74
CA VAL A 14 4.57 11.23 8.36
C VAL A 14 5.39 9.96 8.55
N VAL A 15 5.94 9.44 7.45
CA VAL A 15 6.64 8.17 7.45
C VAL A 15 8.09 8.39 7.81
N SER A 16 8.56 7.65 8.82
CA SER A 16 9.96 7.66 9.24
C SER A 16 10.80 6.86 8.24
N SER A 17 11.77 7.52 7.62
CA SER A 17 12.57 6.93 6.56
C SER A 17 14.04 7.26 6.77
N GLU A 18 14.92 6.27 6.66
CA GLU A 18 16.35 6.42 6.80
C GLU A 18 17.08 5.81 5.62
N GLN A 19 18.12 6.49 5.17
CA GLN A 19 18.97 5.96 4.12
C GLN A 19 20.30 5.54 4.74
N GLY A 20 20.63 4.26 4.53
CA GLY A 20 21.94 3.73 4.91
C GLY A 20 22.81 3.48 3.69
N ALA A 21 23.94 2.84 3.91
CA ALA A 21 24.85 2.45 2.83
C ALA A 21 24.23 1.27 2.07
N GLY A 22 23.69 1.54 0.88
CA GLY A 22 23.11 0.53 0.02
C GLY A 22 21.66 0.14 0.34
N PHE A 23 20.97 0.91 1.18
CA PHE A 23 19.56 0.62 1.48
C PHE A 23 18.80 1.86 1.93
N ILE A 24 17.48 1.74 1.80
CA ILE A 24 16.52 2.70 2.36
C ILE A 24 15.64 1.90 3.31
N GLU A 25 15.44 2.42 4.52
CA GLU A 25 14.63 1.75 5.53
C GLU A 25 13.47 2.64 5.98
N VAL A 26 12.30 2.05 6.06
CA VAL A 26 11.08 2.72 6.54
C VAL A 26 10.58 1.97 7.76
N LYS A 27 10.26 2.71 8.80
CA LYS A 27 9.75 2.15 10.05
C LYS A 27 8.32 2.62 10.27
N LEU A 28 7.42 1.67 10.47
CA LEU A 28 6.00 1.95 10.66
C LEU A 28 5.54 1.45 12.03
N ALA A 29 4.68 2.24 12.66
CA ALA A 29 4.01 1.85 13.90
C ALA A 29 2.62 1.32 13.59
N SER A 30 2.17 0.30 14.34
CA SER A 30 0.81 -0.20 14.18
C SER A 30 -0.22 0.77 14.75
N ASN A 31 -1.44 0.73 14.21
CA ASN A 31 -2.55 1.52 14.76
C ASN A 31 -3.20 0.76 15.93
N ALA A 32 -4.29 1.33 16.47
CA ALA A 32 -4.97 0.76 17.62
C ALA A 32 -5.55 -0.63 17.36
N GLN A 33 -5.84 -0.96 16.10
CA GLN A 33 -6.37 -2.27 15.69
C GLN A 33 -5.27 -3.27 15.32
N GLY A 34 -4.01 -2.88 15.47
CA GLY A 34 -2.88 -3.75 15.12
C GLY A 34 -2.53 -3.77 13.65
N HIS A 35 -3.07 -2.87 12.86
CA HIS A 35 -2.77 -2.78 11.44
C HIS A 35 -1.67 -1.74 11.18
N PHE A 36 -0.93 -1.93 10.09
CA PHE A 36 0.07 -0.96 9.65
C PHE A 36 -0.52 -0.13 8.51
N VAL A 37 -0.87 1.11 8.84
CA VAL A 37 -1.47 2.06 7.91
C VAL A 37 -0.51 3.23 7.77
N ALA A 38 -0.22 3.65 6.55
CA ALA A 38 0.76 4.70 6.31
C ALA A 38 0.39 5.53 5.09
N SER A 39 0.75 6.81 5.13
CA SER A 39 0.58 7.70 3.99
C SER A 39 1.72 7.53 3.01
N GLY A 40 1.39 7.55 1.72
CA GLY A 40 2.37 7.48 0.65
C GLY A 40 1.80 8.07 -0.63
N GLN A 41 2.33 7.63 -1.77
CA GLN A 41 1.90 8.17 -3.07
C GLN A 41 1.83 7.06 -4.12
N ILE A 42 0.88 7.21 -5.03
CA ILE A 42 0.82 6.43 -6.26
C ILE A 42 0.85 7.41 -7.41
N ASN A 43 1.87 7.30 -8.27
CA ASN A 43 2.06 8.18 -9.43
C ASN A 43 2.02 9.67 -9.06
N GLY A 44 2.58 9.98 -7.88
CA GLY A 44 2.64 11.36 -7.38
C GLY A 44 1.40 11.83 -6.62
N GLU A 45 0.35 11.03 -6.57
CA GLU A 45 -0.88 11.40 -5.87
C GLU A 45 -0.91 10.79 -4.46
N PRO A 46 -1.26 11.58 -3.44
CA PRO A 46 -1.30 11.07 -2.07
C PRO A 46 -2.35 9.98 -1.91
N VAL A 47 -1.95 8.90 -1.24
CA VAL A 47 -2.85 7.79 -0.91
C VAL A 47 -2.50 7.29 0.48
N GLU A 48 -3.41 6.50 1.04
CA GLU A 48 -3.18 5.82 2.30
C GLU A 48 -3.06 4.32 2.03
N PHE A 49 -2.02 3.70 2.54
CA PHE A 49 -1.78 2.27 2.38
C PHE A 49 -2.07 1.54 3.69
N MET A 50 -2.68 0.37 3.57
CA MET A 50 -2.71 -0.60 4.67
C MET A 50 -1.93 -1.83 4.22
N LEU A 51 -0.90 -2.20 4.98
CA LEU A 51 -0.06 -3.35 4.66
C LEU A 51 -0.82 -4.63 4.95
N ASP A 52 -0.84 -5.54 3.97
CA ASP A 52 -1.55 -6.80 4.09
C ASP A 52 -0.72 -7.92 3.47
N THR A 53 0.04 -8.63 4.31
CA THR A 53 0.88 -9.73 3.85
C THR A 53 0.07 -10.94 3.38
N GLY A 54 -1.23 -10.96 3.70
CA GLY A 54 -2.13 -12.01 3.22
C GLY A 54 -2.70 -11.76 1.83
N ALA A 55 -2.53 -10.53 1.29
CA ALA A 55 -3.00 -10.21 -0.04
C ALA A 55 -1.89 -10.48 -1.06
N THR A 56 -2.23 -11.17 -2.16
CA THR A 56 -1.25 -11.50 -3.21
C THR A 56 -0.84 -10.25 -3.98
N ASP A 57 -1.79 -9.39 -4.29
CA ASP A 57 -1.55 -8.19 -5.09
C ASP A 57 -1.90 -6.94 -4.29
N VAL A 58 -1.36 -5.81 -4.74
CA VAL A 58 -1.84 -4.52 -4.29
C VAL A 58 -3.28 -4.40 -4.78
N ALA A 59 -4.20 -4.00 -3.91
CA ALA A 59 -5.61 -3.87 -4.24
C ALA A 59 -6.07 -2.43 -4.07
N ILE A 60 -6.74 -1.89 -5.08
CA ILE A 60 -7.11 -0.48 -5.14
C ILE A 60 -8.62 -0.36 -5.29
N PRO A 61 -9.29 0.46 -4.47
CA PRO A 61 -10.72 0.73 -4.68
C PRO A 61 -10.98 1.35 -6.05
N ALA A 62 -12.11 1.01 -6.67
CA ALA A 62 -12.40 1.42 -8.04
C ALA A 62 -12.43 2.95 -8.21
N ASP A 63 -13.04 3.66 -7.28
CA ASP A 63 -13.13 5.12 -7.36
C ASP A 63 -11.75 5.77 -7.25
N LEU A 64 -10.89 5.22 -6.39
CA LEU A 64 -9.53 5.70 -6.25
C LEU A 64 -8.73 5.43 -7.53
N ALA A 65 -8.90 4.27 -8.14
CA ALA A 65 -8.21 3.93 -9.37
C ALA A 65 -8.55 4.92 -10.50
N LYS A 66 -9.81 5.34 -10.58
CA LYS A 66 -10.24 6.37 -11.54
C LYS A 66 -9.56 7.70 -11.27
N ARG A 67 -9.51 8.11 -10.01
CA ARG A 67 -8.87 9.36 -9.61
C ARG A 67 -7.37 9.33 -9.94
N LEU A 68 -6.74 8.17 -9.77
CA LEU A 68 -5.33 7.97 -10.08
C LEU A 68 -5.06 7.75 -11.56
N LYS A 69 -6.11 7.65 -12.38
CA LYS A 69 -6.02 7.43 -13.84
C LYS A 69 -5.24 6.17 -14.19
N LEU A 70 -5.47 5.10 -13.45
CA LEU A 70 -4.82 3.83 -13.71
C LEU A 70 -5.45 3.15 -14.93
N GLU A 71 -4.62 2.46 -15.72
CA GLU A 71 -5.10 1.77 -16.92
C GLU A 71 -5.91 0.54 -16.56
N GLU A 72 -6.98 0.31 -17.30
CA GLU A 72 -7.79 -0.87 -17.14
C GLU A 72 -7.22 -1.99 -18.00
N GLY A 73 -6.68 -3.01 -17.31
CA GLY A 73 -6.14 -4.20 -17.97
C GLY A 73 -7.17 -5.31 -18.02
N PHE A 74 -6.69 -6.56 -17.95
CA PHE A 74 -7.58 -7.72 -18.01
C PHE A 74 -8.58 -7.72 -16.88
N GLY A 75 -9.83 -8.09 -17.22
CA GLY A 75 -10.85 -8.34 -16.22
C GLY A 75 -10.53 -9.58 -15.40
N VAL A 76 -10.82 -9.52 -14.10
CA VAL A 76 -10.68 -10.65 -13.20
C VAL A 76 -11.93 -10.79 -12.35
N THR A 77 -12.27 -12.03 -12.03
CA THR A 77 -13.35 -12.30 -11.10
C THR A 77 -12.77 -12.46 -9.71
N LEU A 78 -13.28 -11.69 -8.78
CA LEU A 78 -12.83 -11.69 -7.39
C LEU A 78 -13.87 -12.35 -6.50
N SER A 79 -13.40 -13.20 -5.60
CA SER A 79 -14.26 -13.81 -4.57
C SER A 79 -14.22 -12.89 -3.35
N THR A 80 -15.38 -12.40 -2.95
CA THR A 80 -15.51 -11.50 -1.79
C THR A 80 -16.52 -12.07 -0.81
N ALA A 81 -16.57 -11.47 0.37
CA ALA A 81 -17.54 -11.85 1.39
C ALA A 81 -18.99 -11.70 0.89
N ASN A 82 -19.23 -10.81 -0.06
CA ASN A 82 -20.55 -10.55 -0.63
C ASN A 82 -20.81 -11.29 -1.94
N GLY A 83 -19.95 -12.26 -2.29
CA GLY A 83 -20.06 -13.04 -3.51
C GLY A 83 -18.98 -12.68 -4.52
N LEU A 84 -19.25 -12.95 -5.79
CA LEU A 84 -18.30 -12.68 -6.86
C LEU A 84 -18.42 -11.24 -7.33
N SER A 85 -17.27 -10.65 -7.64
CA SER A 85 -17.19 -9.28 -8.13
C SER A 85 -16.23 -9.23 -9.32
N GLN A 86 -16.46 -8.29 -10.23
CA GLN A 86 -15.61 -8.09 -11.38
C GLN A 86 -14.66 -6.93 -11.12
N GLY A 87 -13.37 -7.23 -11.15
CA GLY A 87 -12.35 -6.22 -11.10
C GLY A 87 -11.50 -6.27 -12.35
N TYR A 88 -10.36 -5.60 -12.33
CA TYR A 88 -9.43 -5.67 -13.44
C TYR A 88 -7.99 -5.48 -12.96
N ARG A 89 -7.05 -5.97 -13.75
CA ARG A 89 -5.64 -5.80 -13.46
C ARG A 89 -5.18 -4.43 -13.93
N THR A 90 -4.22 -3.89 -13.19
CA THR A 90 -3.56 -2.65 -13.55
C THR A 90 -2.11 -2.72 -13.12
N LYS A 91 -1.36 -1.70 -13.46
CA LYS A 91 0.03 -1.58 -13.06
C LYS A 91 0.26 -0.16 -12.53
N ILE A 92 0.94 -0.10 -11.40
CA ILE A 92 1.33 1.18 -10.81
C ILE A 92 2.73 1.49 -11.29
N ALA A 93 2.87 2.60 -12.03
CA ALA A 93 4.17 2.99 -12.56
C ALA A 93 5.14 3.35 -11.43
N ARG A 94 4.64 4.07 -10.42
CA ARG A 94 5.47 4.51 -9.30
C ARG A 94 4.66 4.49 -8.01
N LEU A 95 5.14 3.71 -7.04
CA LEU A 95 4.57 3.64 -5.70
C LEU A 95 5.63 4.12 -4.72
N GLN A 96 5.30 5.09 -3.89
CA GLN A 96 6.25 5.66 -2.95
C GLN A 96 5.73 5.58 -1.52
N LEU A 97 6.61 5.14 -0.62
CA LEU A 97 6.36 5.08 0.81
C LEU A 97 7.63 5.56 1.52
N GLY A 98 7.56 6.77 2.11
CA GLY A 98 8.77 7.41 2.59
C GLY A 98 9.74 7.66 1.44
N ASP A 99 10.98 7.25 1.59
CA ASP A 99 11.99 7.33 0.53
C ASP A 99 12.04 6.08 -0.34
N ILE A 100 11.25 5.05 -0.01
CA ILE A 100 11.16 3.84 -0.82
C ILE A 100 10.30 4.14 -2.05
N VAL A 101 10.83 3.83 -3.23
CA VAL A 101 10.11 3.96 -4.50
C VAL A 101 10.14 2.62 -5.21
N LEU A 102 8.95 2.09 -5.50
CA LEU A 102 8.78 0.87 -6.28
C LEU A 102 8.21 1.23 -7.64
N ARG A 103 8.68 0.54 -8.68
CA ARG A 103 8.24 0.79 -10.04
C ARG A 103 7.56 -0.44 -10.61
N ASP A 104 6.60 -0.22 -11.50
CA ASP A 104 5.92 -1.27 -12.24
C ASP A 104 5.32 -2.33 -11.32
N VAL A 105 4.57 -1.87 -10.32
CA VAL A 105 3.94 -2.73 -9.32
C VAL A 105 2.61 -3.24 -9.85
N ARG A 106 2.46 -4.56 -9.89
CA ARG A 106 1.21 -5.20 -10.29
C ARG A 106 0.12 -4.94 -9.25
N ALA A 107 -1.08 -4.63 -9.72
CA ALA A 107 -2.20 -4.32 -8.83
C ALA A 107 -3.52 -4.83 -9.40
N LEU A 108 -4.51 -4.91 -8.52
CA LEU A 108 -5.89 -5.22 -8.87
C LEU A 108 -6.79 -4.06 -8.47
N VAL A 109 -7.71 -3.70 -9.34
CA VAL A 109 -8.77 -2.76 -8.99
C VAL A 109 -9.97 -3.57 -8.55
N ALA A 110 -10.39 -3.36 -7.30
CA ALA A 110 -11.42 -4.16 -6.66
C ALA A 110 -12.64 -3.31 -6.32
N PRO A 111 -13.74 -3.42 -7.08
CA PRO A 111 -14.94 -2.61 -6.81
C PRO A 111 -15.56 -2.89 -5.45
N GLY A 112 -15.30 -4.06 -4.87
CA GLY A 112 -15.81 -4.40 -3.54
C GLY A 112 -15.09 -3.73 -2.39
N LEU A 113 -13.95 -3.08 -2.63
CA LEU A 113 -13.26 -2.32 -1.60
C LEU A 113 -13.91 -0.95 -1.47
N HIS A 114 -14.16 -0.57 -0.23
CA HIS A 114 -14.75 0.73 0.09
C HIS A 114 -13.70 1.67 0.66
N GLY A 115 -13.93 2.98 0.50
CA GLY A 115 -13.04 4.00 1.02
C GLY A 115 -11.90 4.29 0.06
N ASP A 116 -10.87 4.96 0.60
CA ASP A 116 -9.73 5.44 -0.19
C ASP A 116 -8.42 4.76 0.18
N GLN A 117 -8.50 3.63 0.87
CA GLN A 117 -7.31 2.95 1.35
C GLN A 117 -6.88 1.87 0.37
N VAL A 118 -5.60 1.87 0.05
CA VAL A 118 -4.98 0.87 -0.83
C VAL A 118 -4.42 -0.25 0.03
N LEU A 119 -4.76 -1.50 -0.30
CA LEU A 119 -4.14 -2.66 0.36
C LEU A 119 -2.79 -2.92 -0.29
N LEU A 120 -1.73 -2.82 0.50
CA LEU A 120 -0.38 -3.04 0.01
C LEU A 120 -0.02 -4.51 0.20
N GLY A 121 -0.29 -5.31 -0.85
CA GLY A 121 -0.10 -6.75 -0.83
C GLY A 121 1.29 -7.17 -1.28
N MET A 122 1.45 -8.49 -1.47
CA MET A 122 2.77 -9.09 -1.73
C MET A 122 3.37 -8.70 -3.07
N SER A 123 2.56 -8.28 -4.05
CA SER A 123 3.14 -7.81 -5.32
C SER A 123 4.06 -6.60 -5.13
N ALA A 124 3.84 -5.82 -4.06
CA ALA A 124 4.74 -4.73 -3.67
C ALA A 124 5.73 -5.20 -2.60
N LEU A 125 5.24 -5.86 -1.55
CA LEU A 125 6.08 -6.24 -0.41
C LEU A 125 7.17 -7.24 -0.77
N ASN A 126 6.96 -8.07 -1.80
CA ASN A 126 7.99 -9.00 -2.28
C ASN A 126 9.21 -8.30 -2.87
N LYS A 127 9.08 -7.03 -3.22
CA LYS A 127 10.21 -6.25 -3.73
C LYS A 127 11.06 -5.67 -2.60
N LEU A 128 10.68 -5.92 -1.36
CA LEU A 128 11.31 -5.37 -0.16
C LEU A 128 11.64 -6.50 0.79
N GLU A 129 12.55 -6.20 1.72
CA GLU A 129 12.70 -7.00 2.93
C GLU A 129 11.79 -6.38 3.99
N PHE A 130 11.09 -7.21 4.75
CA PHE A 130 10.26 -6.66 5.82
C PHE A 130 10.33 -7.55 7.05
N THR A 131 10.24 -6.91 8.20
CA THR A 131 10.26 -7.58 9.51
C THR A 131 9.24 -6.91 10.40
N GLN A 132 8.41 -7.73 11.03
CA GLN A 132 7.42 -7.25 12.00
C GLN A 132 7.81 -7.72 13.39
N ARG A 133 7.88 -6.78 14.34
CA ARG A 133 8.12 -7.09 15.75
C ARG A 133 7.17 -6.27 16.59
N GLY A 134 6.26 -6.97 17.27
CA GLY A 134 5.29 -6.30 18.12
C GLY A 134 4.52 -5.27 17.30
N GLY A 135 4.53 -4.02 17.75
CA GLY A 135 3.84 -2.93 17.08
C GLY A 135 4.65 -2.20 16.03
N THR A 136 5.73 -2.80 15.51
CA THR A 136 6.61 -2.14 14.55
C THR A 136 6.82 -3.00 13.31
N MET A 137 6.76 -2.38 12.14
CA MET A 137 7.11 -2.99 10.86
C MET A 137 8.28 -2.23 10.26
N LEU A 138 9.35 -2.96 9.92
CA LEU A 138 10.49 -2.41 9.20
C LEU A 138 10.44 -2.86 7.76
N LEU A 139 10.56 -1.90 6.84
CA LEU A 139 10.64 -2.17 5.41
C LEU A 139 11.98 -1.70 4.91
N ARG A 140 12.66 -2.52 4.13
CA ARG A 140 13.99 -2.17 3.62
C ARG A 140 14.06 -2.43 2.12
N GLN A 141 14.50 -1.43 1.40
CA GLN A 141 14.76 -1.53 -0.04
C GLN A 141 16.27 -1.48 -0.25
N THR A 142 16.81 -2.50 -0.93
CA THR A 142 18.21 -2.51 -1.31
C THR A 142 18.40 -1.59 -2.50
N THR A 143 19.30 -0.63 -2.38
CA THR A 143 19.62 0.32 -3.45
C THR A 143 20.98 0.04 -4.07
N ASN A 144 21.70 -0.91 -3.51
CA ASN A 144 23.02 -1.27 -3.98
C ASN A 144 22.94 -2.09 -5.26
N ARG A 145 23.64 -1.66 -6.26
CA ARG A 145 23.67 -2.33 -7.55
C ARG A 145 25.09 -2.62 -7.99
#